data_58894df2f403c8ea5f11b660f684f105
#
_entry.id   58894df2f403c8ea5f11b660f684f105
#
_cell.length_a   1.000
_cell.length_b   1.000
_cell.length_c   1.000
_cell.angle_alpha   90.00
_cell.angle_beta   90.00
_cell.angle_gamma   90.00
#
_symmetry.space_group_name_H-M   'P 1'
#
loop_
_entity.id
_entity.type
_entity.pdbx_description
1 polymer ?
#
loop_
_entity_poly.entity_id
_entity_poly.type
_entity_poly.pdbx_seq_one_letter_code
_entity_poly.pdbx_strand_id
1 'polypeptide(L)'
;MSNTKYDNDIPLKPDLSDDVVELLILKKVLTDQTYTHLFLETFDKRWFSNEDIRLQLGVCLKHFRKYDSVPNRSLMSAYIDKLSETNDSLKNKKSKVLDYFDDALDLDISKSDEQDNLFVEKQVLSFIREKALYYAIMDNIDRIESKKDPTKCIEAFEKALGLTLYKDLGADYFEDIGGHFDDLCSPESKIPLGITCLDRTTNGGISSDGDCLLVFMAQPCLGKSLMLSNIAKKVLDQNGFALVITLELSEKMYQRRFSAHISGNNIDNLRDTRKDSQSKIEKYFSQHPGSKLVVKRFPENSITTMNLDNYIDKLIKTIGRTPDIIFVDYLNLMLPKNKTYNSTMYERVGDVARDLRALSAKFKRPVVTATQVNTEGYNTSNIGLENTSESKGIAHTADVVIALSQEEDDIEAGCINAKFLKNRYGKNHIRNRLSIDYETLVIDDFDKLVQSGDDTGSVVDSVKEDENFEGLF
;
A
#
# COMPACT_ATOMS: atom_id res chain seq x y z
N MET A 1 41.85 -11.61 14.71
CA MET A 1 41.03 -10.59 15.44
C MET A 1 41.40 -9.23 14.86
N SER A 2 40.70 -8.77 13.88
CA SER A 2 40.76 -7.39 13.42
C SER A 2 39.31 -6.92 13.24
N ASN A 3 38.88 -6.16 14.24
CA ASN A 3 37.60 -5.46 14.22
C ASN A 3 37.66 -4.37 13.15
N THR A 4 36.99 -4.58 12.06
CA THR A 4 36.63 -3.50 11.12
C THR A 4 35.43 -2.76 11.68
N LYS A 5 35.74 -1.69 12.44
CA LYS A 5 34.77 -0.76 13.04
C LYS A 5 34.19 0.24 12.02
N TYR A 6 34.39 0.02 10.73
CA TYR A 6 34.04 0.95 9.64
C TYR A 6 32.83 0.53 8.79
N ASP A 7 32.25 -0.67 9.01
CA ASP A 7 31.19 -1.18 8.13
C ASP A 7 29.76 -0.74 8.52
N ASN A 8 29.56 -0.10 9.67
CA ASN A 8 28.21 0.23 10.14
C ASN A 8 27.79 1.69 9.98
N ASP A 9 28.68 2.58 9.52
CA ASP A 9 28.40 4.03 9.43
C ASP A 9 28.41 4.60 8.01
N ILE A 10 28.58 3.78 6.97
CA ILE A 10 28.45 4.25 5.60
C ILE A 10 26.97 4.17 5.23
N PRO A 11 26.26 5.30 5.02
CA PRO A 11 24.89 5.26 4.52
C PRO A 11 24.89 4.53 3.19
N LEU A 12 24.00 3.55 3.02
CA LEU A 12 23.89 2.70 1.82
C LEU A 12 23.70 3.51 0.53
N LYS A 13 23.19 4.76 0.63
CA LYS A 13 23.16 5.78 -0.43
C LYS A 13 23.30 7.14 0.27
N PRO A 14 24.39 7.89 0.03
CA PRO A 14 24.58 9.24 0.60
C PRO A 14 23.57 10.22 -0.02
N ASP A 15 23.09 11.18 0.77
CA ASP A 15 22.37 12.32 0.23
C ASP A 15 23.27 13.07 -0.74
N LEU A 16 22.76 13.43 -1.91
CA LEU A 16 23.48 14.20 -2.90
C LEU A 16 23.60 15.65 -2.43
N SER A 17 24.76 16.27 -2.64
CA SER A 17 24.89 17.71 -2.36
C SER A 17 24.01 18.53 -3.32
N ASP A 18 23.59 19.72 -2.87
CA ASP A 18 22.78 20.65 -3.68
C ASP A 18 23.39 20.89 -5.07
N ASP A 19 24.70 21.03 -5.17
CA ASP A 19 25.41 21.29 -6.44
C ASP A 19 25.22 20.12 -7.42
N VAL A 20 25.29 18.88 -6.93
CA VAL A 20 25.06 17.68 -7.75
C VAL A 20 23.61 17.58 -8.17
N VAL A 21 22.67 17.89 -7.27
CA VAL A 21 21.24 17.87 -7.57
C VAL A 21 20.87 18.93 -8.61
N GLU A 22 21.44 20.15 -8.50
CA GLU A 22 21.24 21.22 -9.49
C GLU A 22 21.71 20.78 -10.88
N LEU A 23 22.86 20.11 -10.97
CA LEU A 23 23.40 19.60 -12.23
C LEU A 23 22.54 18.46 -12.80
N LEU A 24 22.02 17.58 -11.92
CA LEU A 24 21.07 16.54 -12.30
C LEU A 24 19.76 17.10 -12.86
N ILE A 25 19.25 18.18 -12.27
CA ILE A 25 18.08 18.89 -12.79
C ILE A 25 18.35 19.45 -14.17
N LEU A 26 19.49 20.11 -14.37
CA LEU A 26 19.90 20.62 -15.67
C LEU A 26 19.97 19.49 -16.72
N LYS A 27 20.61 18.36 -16.39
CA LYS A 27 20.64 17.19 -17.28
C LYS A 27 19.25 16.72 -17.67
N LYS A 28 18.34 16.52 -16.68
CA LYS A 28 16.99 16.06 -16.95
C LYS A 28 16.22 17.03 -17.85
N VAL A 29 16.37 18.34 -17.63
CA VAL A 29 15.76 19.37 -18.51
C VAL A 29 16.33 19.31 -19.91
N LEU A 30 17.60 18.97 -20.11
CA LEU A 30 18.24 18.87 -21.40
C LEU A 30 17.91 17.58 -22.17
N THR A 31 17.58 16.50 -21.47
CA THR A 31 17.46 15.16 -22.06
C THR A 31 16.06 14.57 -22.06
N ASP A 32 15.14 15.10 -21.26
CA ASP A 32 13.80 14.56 -21.06
C ASP A 32 12.74 15.66 -21.26
N GLN A 33 12.05 15.65 -22.41
CA GLN A 33 11.03 16.65 -22.74
C GLN A 33 9.85 16.63 -21.75
N THR A 34 9.43 15.45 -21.32
CA THR A 34 8.33 15.29 -20.36
C THR A 34 8.70 15.95 -19.03
N TYR A 35 9.94 15.73 -18.58
CA TYR A 35 10.46 16.39 -17.38
C TYR A 35 10.52 17.92 -17.56
N THR A 36 10.89 18.40 -18.75
CA THR A 36 10.98 19.83 -19.04
C THR A 36 9.61 20.50 -18.98
N HIS A 37 8.55 19.84 -19.49
CA HIS A 37 7.18 20.31 -19.36
C HIS A 37 6.77 20.44 -17.89
N LEU A 38 6.97 19.39 -17.09
CA LEU A 38 6.61 19.37 -15.66
C LEU A 38 7.38 20.44 -14.88
N PHE A 39 8.67 20.59 -15.19
CA PHE A 39 9.54 21.55 -14.51
C PHE A 39 9.21 23.01 -14.87
N LEU A 40 8.69 23.23 -16.06
CA LEU A 40 8.33 24.56 -16.57
C LEU A 40 7.21 25.25 -15.75
N GLU A 41 6.28 24.45 -15.21
CA GLU A 41 5.17 24.94 -14.40
C GLU A 41 5.57 25.24 -12.96
N THR A 42 6.62 24.59 -12.46
CA THR A 42 7.03 24.65 -11.07
C THR A 42 8.26 25.49 -10.82
N PHE A 43 9.02 25.85 -11.88
CA PHE A 43 10.33 26.49 -11.79
C PHE A 43 10.31 27.84 -11.07
N ASP A 44 11.12 27.95 -10.01
CA ASP A 44 11.51 29.23 -9.42
C ASP A 44 13.04 29.34 -9.44
N LYS A 45 13.51 30.40 -10.10
CA LYS A 45 14.96 30.67 -10.25
C LYS A 45 15.70 30.78 -8.91
N ARG A 46 15.02 31.11 -7.83
CA ARG A 46 15.58 31.27 -6.49
C ARG A 46 16.03 29.95 -5.85
N TRP A 47 15.53 28.80 -6.37
CA TRP A 47 15.86 27.48 -5.83
C TRP A 47 17.32 27.10 -6.08
N PHE A 48 17.95 27.71 -7.08
CA PHE A 48 19.29 27.35 -7.54
C PHE A 48 20.33 28.33 -6.98
N SER A 49 21.32 27.78 -6.29
CA SER A 49 22.46 28.54 -5.75
C SER A 49 23.49 28.87 -6.82
N ASN A 50 23.71 27.96 -7.78
CA ASN A 50 24.62 28.13 -8.89
C ASN A 50 24.03 29.06 -9.96
N GLU A 51 24.62 30.25 -10.11
CA GLU A 51 24.16 31.26 -11.07
C GLU A 51 24.24 30.78 -12.53
N ASP A 52 25.24 29.97 -12.86
CA ASP A 52 25.52 29.51 -14.21
C ASP A 52 24.49 28.43 -14.62
N ILE A 53 24.16 27.52 -13.73
CA ILE A 53 23.09 26.51 -13.92
C ILE A 53 21.72 27.20 -13.98
N ARG A 54 21.45 28.14 -13.07
CA ARG A 54 20.21 28.92 -13.03
C ARG A 54 19.99 29.68 -14.33
N LEU A 55 21.04 30.27 -14.94
CA LEU A 55 20.98 30.96 -16.21
C LEU A 55 20.59 29.97 -17.33
N GLN A 56 21.25 28.82 -17.41
CA GLN A 56 21.00 27.83 -18.44
C GLN A 56 19.61 27.27 -18.36
N LEU A 57 19.12 26.91 -17.16
CA LEU A 57 17.74 26.49 -16.94
C LEU A 57 16.75 27.56 -17.43
N GLY A 58 17.00 28.83 -17.10
CA GLY A 58 16.17 29.94 -17.57
C GLY A 58 16.14 30.07 -19.10
N VAL A 59 17.26 29.83 -19.77
CA VAL A 59 17.38 29.84 -21.25
C VAL A 59 16.63 28.61 -21.81
N CYS A 60 16.86 27.42 -21.29
CA CYS A 60 16.19 26.18 -21.71
C CYS A 60 14.67 26.31 -21.64
N LEU A 61 14.14 26.73 -20.49
CA LEU A 61 12.70 26.86 -20.27
C LEU A 61 12.08 27.95 -21.14
N LYS A 62 12.77 29.05 -21.38
CA LYS A 62 12.31 30.13 -22.29
C LYS A 62 12.31 29.67 -23.75
N HIS A 63 13.32 28.90 -24.16
CA HIS A 63 13.39 28.31 -25.49
C HIS A 63 12.28 27.29 -25.68
N PHE A 64 12.11 26.39 -24.71
CA PHE A 64 11.11 25.34 -24.72
C PHE A 64 9.67 25.89 -24.84
N ARG A 65 9.33 26.94 -24.08
CA ARG A 65 8.03 27.63 -24.19
C ARG A 65 7.71 28.13 -25.60
N LYS A 66 8.73 28.43 -26.40
CA LYS A 66 8.54 29.01 -27.72
C LYS A 66 8.61 28.00 -28.85
N TYR A 67 9.43 26.97 -28.69
CA TYR A 67 9.79 26.07 -29.78
C TYR A 67 9.52 24.61 -29.46
N ASP A 68 8.99 24.29 -28.28
CA ASP A 68 8.71 22.93 -27.79
C ASP A 68 9.93 22.00 -27.91
N SER A 69 11.10 22.55 -27.73
CA SER A 69 12.38 21.85 -27.80
C SER A 69 13.42 22.50 -26.89
N VAL A 70 14.39 21.73 -26.42
CA VAL A 70 15.51 22.29 -25.65
C VAL A 70 16.64 22.73 -26.59
N PRO A 71 17.40 23.80 -26.24
CA PRO A 71 18.50 24.25 -27.07
C PRO A 71 19.66 23.26 -26.99
N ASN A 72 20.24 22.94 -28.14
CA ASN A 72 21.52 22.24 -28.20
C ASN A 72 22.66 23.17 -27.77
N ARG A 73 23.88 22.62 -27.63
CA ARG A 73 25.07 23.38 -27.20
C ARG A 73 25.36 24.63 -28.04
N SER A 74 25.18 24.54 -29.36
CA SER A 74 25.45 25.68 -30.27
C SER A 74 24.42 26.79 -30.07
N LEU A 75 23.15 26.45 -29.91
CA LEU A 75 22.08 27.41 -29.60
C LEU A 75 22.25 28.01 -28.20
N MET A 76 22.64 27.19 -27.21
CA MET A 76 22.96 27.69 -25.87
C MET A 76 24.07 28.71 -25.92
N SER A 77 25.16 28.43 -26.65
CA SER A 77 26.26 29.37 -26.86
C SER A 77 25.78 30.68 -27.48
N ALA A 78 24.94 30.63 -28.53
CA ALA A 78 24.37 31.81 -29.19
C ALA A 78 23.47 32.63 -28.24
N TYR A 79 22.67 31.97 -27.37
CA TYR A 79 21.90 32.69 -26.34
C TYR A 79 22.80 33.39 -25.32
N ILE A 80 23.88 32.73 -24.86
CA ILE A 80 24.86 33.33 -23.94
C ILE A 80 25.57 34.51 -24.59
N ASP A 81 25.95 34.44 -25.88
CA ASP A 81 26.55 35.53 -26.61
C ASP A 81 25.63 36.75 -26.62
N LYS A 82 24.34 36.52 -26.96
CA LYS A 82 23.37 37.62 -26.99
C LYS A 82 23.12 38.25 -25.62
N LEU A 83 23.10 37.44 -24.56
CA LEU A 83 22.96 37.92 -23.18
C LEU A 83 24.24 38.69 -22.74
N SER A 84 25.40 38.33 -23.25
CA SER A 84 26.67 38.98 -22.95
C SER A 84 26.83 40.35 -23.59
N GLU A 85 26.04 40.68 -24.62
CA GLU A 85 25.98 42.02 -25.21
C GLU A 85 25.52 43.07 -24.20
N THR A 86 24.68 42.67 -23.24
CA THR A 86 24.10 43.53 -22.21
C THR A 86 24.70 43.30 -20.83
N ASN A 87 25.60 42.32 -20.68
CA ASN A 87 26.18 41.95 -19.40
C ASN A 87 27.67 41.53 -19.53
N ASP A 88 28.57 42.48 -19.26
CA ASP A 88 30.04 42.30 -19.39
C ASP A 88 30.58 41.17 -18.49
N SER A 89 29.94 40.87 -17.37
CA SER A 89 30.37 39.77 -16.50
C SER A 89 30.22 38.41 -17.17
N LEU A 90 29.23 38.25 -18.05
CA LEU A 90 29.00 37.00 -18.80
C LEU A 90 30.01 36.76 -19.91
N LYS A 91 30.58 37.83 -20.51
CA LYS A 91 31.63 37.71 -21.53
C LYS A 91 32.84 36.93 -21.02
N ASN A 92 33.23 37.21 -19.79
CA ASN A 92 34.43 36.61 -19.18
C ASN A 92 34.15 35.19 -18.60
N LYS A 93 32.87 34.82 -18.43
CA LYS A 93 32.46 33.52 -17.84
C LYS A 93 31.87 32.55 -18.85
N LYS A 94 31.76 32.90 -20.15
CA LYS A 94 31.11 32.10 -21.17
C LYS A 94 31.59 30.65 -21.21
N SER A 95 32.90 30.43 -21.20
CA SER A 95 33.47 29.07 -21.21
C SER A 95 32.96 28.30 -19.99
N LYS A 96 33.06 28.88 -18.80
CA LYS A 96 32.62 28.22 -17.58
C LYS A 96 31.12 27.88 -17.55
N VAL A 97 30.28 28.76 -18.11
CA VAL A 97 28.84 28.47 -18.23
C VAL A 97 28.61 27.29 -19.16
N LEU A 98 29.32 27.18 -20.28
CA LEU A 98 29.20 26.06 -21.19
C LEU A 98 29.80 24.78 -20.64
N ASP A 99 30.81 24.84 -19.76
CA ASP A 99 31.36 23.67 -19.08
C ASP A 99 30.26 22.95 -18.25
N TYR A 100 29.39 23.68 -17.54
CA TYR A 100 28.25 23.08 -16.82
C TYR A 100 27.24 22.43 -17.75
N PHE A 101 27.08 22.91 -18.99
CA PHE A 101 26.23 22.25 -20.00
C PHE A 101 26.81 20.90 -20.41
N ASP A 102 28.11 20.87 -20.65
CA ASP A 102 28.82 19.68 -21.02
C ASP A 102 28.89 18.69 -19.84
N ASP A 103 29.22 19.14 -18.64
CA ASP A 103 29.22 18.38 -17.41
C ASP A 103 27.85 17.73 -17.12
N ALA A 104 26.76 18.47 -17.37
CA ALA A 104 25.40 17.93 -17.19
C ALA A 104 25.13 16.79 -18.17
N LEU A 105 25.55 16.89 -19.43
CA LEU A 105 25.35 15.82 -20.42
C LEU A 105 26.26 14.61 -20.15
N ASP A 106 27.49 14.85 -19.69
CA ASP A 106 28.47 13.80 -19.41
C ASP A 106 28.19 13.04 -18.08
N LEU A 107 27.32 13.57 -17.21
CA LEU A 107 26.89 12.90 -15.99
C LEU A 107 26.30 11.53 -16.32
N ASP A 108 26.95 10.44 -15.98
CA ASP A 108 26.51 9.08 -16.32
C ASP A 108 25.45 8.59 -15.33
N ILE A 109 24.17 8.77 -15.68
CA ILE A 109 23.02 8.20 -14.96
C ILE A 109 22.47 6.98 -15.72
N SER A 110 22.85 6.80 -16.99
CA SER A 110 22.23 5.83 -17.91
C SER A 110 22.62 4.37 -17.64
N LYS A 111 23.61 4.11 -16.82
CA LYS A 111 24.07 2.75 -16.43
C LYS A 111 23.55 2.30 -15.07
N SER A 112 22.74 3.12 -14.41
CA SER A 112 22.18 2.80 -13.12
C SER A 112 20.92 1.93 -13.28
N ASP A 113 20.77 0.95 -12.39
CA ASP A 113 19.55 0.15 -12.26
C ASP A 113 18.32 1.04 -12.03
N GLU A 114 17.13 0.51 -12.30
CA GLU A 114 15.85 1.19 -12.07
C GLU A 114 15.74 1.80 -10.65
N GLN A 115 16.37 1.15 -9.67
CA GLN A 115 16.45 1.64 -8.28
C GLN A 115 17.29 2.93 -8.14
N ASP A 116 18.33 3.11 -8.95
CA ASP A 116 19.17 4.31 -8.91
C ASP A 116 18.47 5.50 -9.56
N ASN A 117 17.71 5.27 -10.63
CA ASN A 117 16.85 6.29 -11.24
C ASN A 117 15.77 6.77 -10.26
N LEU A 118 15.13 5.85 -9.53
CA LEU A 118 14.16 6.18 -8.49
C LEU A 118 14.78 6.97 -7.33
N PHE A 119 16.01 6.64 -6.95
CA PHE A 119 16.76 7.39 -5.93
C PHE A 119 17.02 8.83 -6.39
N VAL A 120 17.53 9.02 -7.61
CA VAL A 120 17.78 10.35 -8.18
C VAL A 120 16.50 11.18 -8.24
N GLU A 121 15.38 10.60 -8.66
CA GLU A 121 14.07 11.27 -8.71
C GLU A 121 13.60 11.71 -7.33
N LYS A 122 13.76 10.86 -6.32
CA LYS A 122 13.44 11.20 -4.93
C LYS A 122 14.30 12.35 -4.41
N GLN A 123 15.61 12.37 -4.72
CA GLN A 123 16.52 13.44 -4.30
C GLN A 123 16.15 14.77 -4.95
N VAL A 124 15.90 14.76 -6.26
CA VAL A 124 15.46 15.96 -6.99
C VAL A 124 14.15 16.50 -6.45
N LEU A 125 13.16 15.64 -6.22
CA LEU A 125 11.86 16.05 -5.67
C LEU A 125 11.99 16.59 -4.24
N SER A 126 12.82 15.95 -3.40
CA SER A 126 13.13 16.44 -2.04
C SER A 126 13.75 17.83 -2.07
N PHE A 127 14.76 18.04 -2.91
CA PHE A 127 15.40 19.33 -3.10
C PHE A 127 14.40 20.42 -3.52
N ILE A 128 13.57 20.15 -4.54
CA ILE A 128 12.57 21.11 -5.04
C ILE A 128 11.58 21.48 -3.94
N ARG A 129 11.06 20.49 -3.19
CA ARG A 129 10.11 20.72 -2.10
C ARG A 129 10.73 21.50 -0.94
N GLU A 130 11.96 21.19 -0.57
CA GLU A 130 12.69 21.91 0.48
C GLU A 130 12.89 23.37 0.11
N LYS A 131 13.38 23.65 -1.11
CA LYS A 131 13.56 25.03 -1.58
C LYS A 131 12.21 25.75 -1.72
N ALA A 132 11.19 25.11 -2.26
CA ALA A 132 9.85 25.69 -2.38
C ALA A 132 9.26 26.04 -1.00
N LEU A 133 9.40 25.14 -0.02
CA LEU A 133 8.94 25.36 1.35
C LEU A 133 9.72 26.50 2.02
N TYR A 134 11.04 26.52 1.86
CA TYR A 134 11.90 27.60 2.37
C TYR A 134 11.43 28.97 1.85
N TYR A 135 11.22 29.12 0.54
CA TYR A 135 10.77 30.38 -0.02
C TYR A 135 9.30 30.68 0.30
N ALA A 136 8.45 29.68 0.43
CA ALA A 136 7.09 29.88 0.92
C ALA A 136 7.08 30.45 2.35
N ILE A 137 7.99 30.02 3.22
CA ILE A 137 8.17 30.60 4.56
C ILE A 137 8.70 32.03 4.46
N MET A 138 9.78 32.23 3.73
CA MET A 138 10.41 33.56 3.60
C MET A 138 9.49 34.61 3.00
N ASP A 139 8.74 34.26 1.95
CA ASP A 139 7.79 35.17 1.28
C ASP A 139 6.57 35.53 2.16
N ASN A 140 6.30 34.76 3.21
CA ASN A 140 5.16 34.96 4.11
C ASN A 140 5.56 35.36 5.55
N ILE A 141 6.85 35.57 5.84
CA ILE A 141 7.33 35.88 7.19
C ILE A 141 6.68 37.15 7.74
N ASP A 142 6.61 38.22 6.93
CA ASP A 142 6.00 39.52 7.32
C ASP A 142 4.49 39.37 7.60
N ARG A 143 3.81 38.41 6.96
CA ARG A 143 2.40 38.13 7.19
C ARG A 143 2.19 37.41 8.52
N ILE A 144 3.09 36.48 8.83
CA ILE A 144 3.08 35.72 10.09
C ILE A 144 3.35 36.67 11.25
N GLU A 145 4.37 37.53 11.14
CA GLU A 145 4.74 38.52 12.17
C GLU A 145 3.66 39.58 12.38
N SER A 146 3.02 40.04 11.31
CA SER A 146 1.95 41.05 11.39
C SER A 146 0.59 40.50 11.74
N LYS A 147 0.48 39.20 12.09
CA LYS A 147 -0.77 38.49 12.46
C LYS A 147 -1.91 38.70 11.45
N LYS A 148 -1.58 38.83 10.16
CA LYS A 148 -2.56 38.86 9.07
C LYS A 148 -3.13 37.47 8.82
N ASP A 149 -4.22 37.40 8.02
CA ASP A 149 -4.90 36.15 7.66
C ASP A 149 -3.91 35.03 7.31
N PRO A 150 -3.89 33.92 8.05
CA PRO A 150 -2.96 32.81 7.82
C PRO A 150 -3.28 31.94 6.61
N THR A 151 -4.48 32.08 6.01
CA THR A 151 -4.97 31.21 4.93
C THR A 151 -4.00 31.19 3.74
N LYS A 152 -3.50 32.38 3.35
CA LYS A 152 -2.54 32.48 2.24
C LYS A 152 -1.18 31.84 2.54
N CYS A 153 -0.78 31.79 3.82
CA CYS A 153 0.44 31.09 4.22
C CYS A 153 0.22 29.58 4.11
N ILE A 154 -0.94 29.08 4.53
CA ILE A 154 -1.32 27.67 4.44
C ILE A 154 -1.36 27.23 2.96
N GLU A 155 -2.02 28.00 2.10
CA GLU A 155 -2.08 27.74 0.65
C GLU A 155 -0.67 27.66 0.02
N ALA A 156 0.24 28.58 0.40
CA ALA A 156 1.60 28.57 -0.09
C ALA A 156 2.39 27.33 0.36
N PHE A 157 2.18 26.88 1.61
CA PHE A 157 2.81 25.68 2.15
C PHE A 157 2.24 24.40 1.52
N GLU A 158 0.91 24.33 1.36
CA GLU A 158 0.26 23.22 0.68
C GLU A 158 0.73 23.10 -0.77
N LYS A 159 0.86 24.23 -1.48
CA LYS A 159 1.41 24.26 -2.83
C LYS A 159 2.86 23.77 -2.87
N ALA A 160 3.72 24.19 -1.94
CA ALA A 160 5.11 23.77 -1.87
C ALA A 160 5.23 22.25 -1.58
N LEU A 161 4.43 21.74 -0.64
CA LEU A 161 4.41 20.31 -0.28
C LEU A 161 3.75 19.45 -1.36
N GLY A 162 2.78 20.00 -2.10
CA GLY A 162 2.07 19.33 -3.19
C GLY A 162 2.85 19.25 -4.51
N LEU A 163 4.06 19.82 -4.58
CA LEU A 163 4.89 19.71 -5.79
C LEU A 163 5.22 18.24 -6.07
N THR A 164 4.94 17.82 -7.29
CA THR A 164 5.19 16.48 -7.79
C THR A 164 5.77 16.54 -9.19
N LEU A 165 6.60 15.57 -9.51
CA LEU A 165 7.16 15.39 -10.85
C LEU A 165 6.59 14.06 -11.39
N TYR A 166 5.26 14.02 -11.62
CA TYR A 166 4.62 12.85 -12.20
C TYR A 166 5.08 12.70 -13.66
N LYS A 167 5.79 11.62 -13.93
CA LYS A 167 6.09 11.19 -15.30
C LYS A 167 4.99 10.33 -15.88
N ASP A 168 4.30 9.61 -15.02
CA ASP A 168 3.20 8.74 -15.42
C ASP A 168 1.94 9.60 -15.59
N LEU A 169 1.62 9.90 -16.83
CA LEU A 169 0.38 10.60 -17.22
C LEU A 169 -0.77 9.63 -17.43
N GLY A 170 -0.60 8.35 -17.12
CA GLY A 170 -1.52 7.28 -17.41
C GLY A 170 -1.19 6.58 -18.75
N ALA A 171 -1.89 5.48 -19.01
CA ALA A 171 -1.74 4.72 -20.24
C ALA A 171 -2.61 5.33 -21.36
N ASP A 172 -2.01 5.63 -22.50
CA ASP A 172 -2.79 5.90 -23.72
C ASP A 172 -3.29 4.57 -24.28
N TYR A 173 -4.61 4.36 -24.26
CA TYR A 173 -5.24 3.12 -24.67
C TYR A 173 -4.91 2.73 -26.12
N PHE A 174 -4.68 3.70 -27.00
CA PHE A 174 -4.45 3.47 -28.43
C PHE A 174 -2.97 3.41 -28.80
N GLU A 175 -2.06 3.79 -27.91
CA GLU A 175 -0.62 3.83 -28.19
C GLU A 175 -0.01 2.43 -28.28
N ASP A 176 -0.50 1.48 -27.46
CA ASP A 176 -0.05 0.07 -27.47
C ASP A 176 -1.21 -0.91 -27.24
N ILE A 177 -2.06 -1.06 -28.23
CA ILE A 177 -3.23 -1.98 -28.17
C ILE A 177 -2.78 -3.42 -27.94
N GLY A 178 -1.66 -3.85 -28.56
CA GLY A 178 -1.14 -5.22 -28.44
C GLY A 178 -0.70 -5.52 -27.00
N GLY A 179 0.14 -4.66 -26.42
CA GLY A 179 0.61 -4.80 -25.04
C GLY A 179 -0.52 -4.76 -24.03
N HIS A 180 -1.53 -3.89 -24.22
CA HIS A 180 -2.72 -3.86 -23.36
C HIS A 180 -3.51 -5.17 -23.38
N PHE A 181 -3.66 -5.79 -24.56
CA PHE A 181 -4.33 -7.08 -24.65
C PHE A 181 -3.50 -8.23 -24.05
N ASP A 182 -2.18 -8.20 -24.18
CA ASP A 182 -1.29 -9.16 -23.54
C ASP A 182 -1.39 -9.06 -22.01
N ASP A 183 -1.44 -7.84 -21.44
CA ASP A 183 -1.65 -7.59 -20.03
C ASP A 183 -3.04 -8.05 -19.56
N LEU A 184 -4.11 -7.73 -20.32
CA LEU A 184 -5.48 -8.14 -20.01
C LEU A 184 -5.69 -9.65 -20.08
N CYS A 185 -4.96 -10.35 -20.97
CA CYS A 185 -5.02 -11.80 -21.13
C CYS A 185 -4.07 -12.52 -20.17
N SER A 186 -3.17 -11.82 -19.51
CA SER A 186 -2.32 -12.41 -18.47
C SER A 186 -3.17 -12.81 -17.26
N PRO A 187 -2.94 -13.99 -16.66
CA PRO A 187 -3.69 -14.39 -15.48
C PRO A 187 -3.45 -13.41 -14.34
N GLU A 188 -4.54 -12.81 -13.83
CA GLU A 188 -4.46 -11.98 -12.63
C GLU A 188 -3.80 -12.78 -11.49
N SER A 189 -2.75 -12.23 -10.91
CA SER A 189 -2.11 -12.81 -9.74
C SER A 189 -3.02 -12.61 -8.53
N LYS A 190 -3.47 -13.73 -7.91
CA LYS A 190 -4.39 -13.73 -6.78
C LYS A 190 -3.82 -14.47 -5.59
N ILE A 191 -4.17 -14.01 -4.41
CA ILE A 191 -3.91 -14.70 -3.15
C ILE A 191 -5.20 -15.40 -2.72
N PRO A 192 -5.25 -16.74 -2.74
CA PRO A 192 -6.40 -17.50 -2.27
C PRO A 192 -6.64 -17.25 -0.77
N LEU A 193 -7.92 -17.17 -0.38
CA LEU A 193 -8.33 -17.09 1.03
C LEU A 193 -8.16 -18.44 1.75
N GLY A 194 -8.07 -19.53 0.98
CA GLY A 194 -7.76 -20.86 1.47
C GLY A 194 -8.98 -21.70 1.85
N ILE A 195 -10.16 -21.16 1.64
CA ILE A 195 -11.45 -21.82 1.82
C ILE A 195 -12.09 -21.87 0.44
N THR A 196 -12.32 -23.06 -0.09
CA THR A 196 -12.66 -23.29 -1.51
C THR A 196 -13.91 -22.52 -1.95
N CYS A 197 -14.95 -22.48 -1.12
CA CYS A 197 -16.18 -21.76 -1.45
C CYS A 197 -15.97 -20.24 -1.49
N LEU A 198 -15.12 -19.68 -0.61
CA LEU A 198 -14.77 -18.26 -0.64
C LEU A 198 -13.87 -17.95 -1.85
N ASP A 199 -12.91 -18.81 -2.15
CA ASP A 199 -12.04 -18.66 -3.33
C ASP A 199 -12.85 -18.74 -4.62
N ARG A 200 -13.82 -19.66 -4.72
CA ARG A 200 -14.74 -19.74 -5.85
C ARG A 200 -15.57 -18.46 -6.00
N THR A 201 -16.07 -17.90 -4.90
CA THR A 201 -16.88 -16.68 -4.91
C THR A 201 -16.06 -15.45 -5.30
N THR A 202 -14.75 -15.45 -5.03
CA THR A 202 -13.81 -14.37 -5.41
C THR A 202 -13.04 -14.67 -6.71
N ASN A 203 -13.45 -15.68 -7.47
CA ASN A 203 -12.76 -16.10 -8.70
C ASN A 203 -11.28 -16.40 -8.49
N GLY A 204 -10.93 -17.11 -7.41
CA GLY A 204 -9.57 -17.56 -7.09
C GLY A 204 -8.88 -16.81 -5.96
N GLY A 205 -9.54 -15.86 -5.30
CA GLY A 205 -8.97 -15.09 -4.20
C GLY A 205 -9.02 -13.58 -4.40
N ILE A 206 -8.18 -12.86 -3.66
CA ILE A 206 -8.05 -11.40 -3.75
C ILE A 206 -6.81 -11.01 -4.56
N SER A 207 -6.80 -9.83 -5.19
CA SER A 207 -5.66 -9.35 -5.98
C SER A 207 -4.38 -9.29 -5.14
N SER A 208 -3.27 -9.83 -5.68
CA SER A 208 -1.96 -9.78 -5.05
C SER A 208 -1.22 -8.47 -5.30
N ASP A 209 -1.63 -7.70 -6.33
CA ASP A 209 -0.89 -6.53 -6.82
C ASP A 209 -1.23 -5.24 -6.07
N GLY A 210 -1.96 -5.38 -4.97
CA GLY A 210 -2.38 -4.26 -4.12
C GLY A 210 -3.71 -3.65 -4.53
N ASP A 211 -4.01 -2.47 -3.99
CA ASP A 211 -5.28 -1.75 -4.12
C ASP A 211 -6.51 -2.62 -3.74
N CYS A 212 -6.32 -3.54 -2.81
CA CYS A 212 -7.34 -4.44 -2.30
C CYS A 212 -7.47 -4.31 -0.78
N LEU A 213 -8.67 -3.98 -0.33
CA LEU A 213 -9.07 -4.02 1.07
C LEU A 213 -10.20 -5.02 1.24
N LEU A 214 -9.93 -6.12 1.96
CA LEU A 214 -10.94 -7.10 2.37
C LEU A 214 -11.29 -6.88 3.84
N VAL A 215 -12.59 -6.81 4.15
CA VAL A 215 -13.09 -6.58 5.51
C VAL A 215 -14.05 -7.70 5.93
N PHE A 216 -13.74 -8.36 7.03
CA PHE A 216 -14.67 -9.26 7.71
C PHE A 216 -15.48 -8.48 8.75
N MET A 217 -16.79 -8.61 8.69
CA MET A 217 -17.74 -8.00 9.63
C MET A 217 -18.36 -9.07 10.49
N ALA A 218 -18.27 -8.96 11.80
CA ALA A 218 -18.89 -9.93 12.70
C ALA A 218 -19.16 -9.34 14.09
N GLN A 219 -20.03 -10.01 14.82
CA GLN A 219 -20.22 -9.78 16.27
C GLN A 219 -18.92 -10.08 17.04
N PRO A 220 -18.78 -9.57 18.28
CA PRO A 220 -17.72 -10.00 19.18
C PRO A 220 -17.71 -11.53 19.33
N CYS A 221 -16.53 -12.10 19.54
CA CYS A 221 -16.31 -13.54 19.74
C CYS A 221 -16.73 -14.49 18.60
N LEU A 222 -17.14 -13.97 17.45
CA LEU A 222 -17.61 -14.78 16.31
C LEU A 222 -16.49 -15.11 15.29
N GLY A 223 -15.25 -15.28 15.76
CA GLY A 223 -14.16 -15.83 14.93
C GLY A 223 -13.45 -14.87 13.98
N LYS A 224 -13.62 -13.51 14.08
CA LYS A 224 -12.92 -12.54 13.22
C LYS A 224 -11.41 -12.78 13.14
N SER A 225 -10.73 -12.73 14.27
CA SER A 225 -9.28 -12.97 14.37
C SER A 225 -8.89 -14.39 13.96
N LEU A 226 -9.83 -15.34 14.08
CA LEU A 226 -9.62 -16.71 13.66
C LEU A 226 -9.65 -16.81 12.13
N MET A 227 -10.58 -16.13 11.47
CA MET A 227 -10.62 -16.04 10.01
C MET A 227 -9.32 -15.43 9.46
N LEU A 228 -8.85 -14.32 10.07
CA LEU A 228 -7.59 -13.70 9.67
C LEU A 228 -6.40 -14.68 9.81
N SER A 229 -6.35 -15.47 10.89
CA SER A 229 -5.27 -16.44 11.09
C SER A 229 -5.34 -17.61 10.11
N ASN A 230 -6.54 -18.04 9.70
CA ASN A 230 -6.72 -19.10 8.70
C ASN A 230 -6.21 -18.65 7.32
N ILE A 231 -6.57 -17.45 6.89
CA ILE A 231 -6.07 -16.90 5.63
C ILE A 231 -4.54 -16.71 5.69
N ALA A 232 -4.02 -16.20 6.81
CA ALA A 232 -2.58 -16.03 6.98
C ALA A 232 -1.84 -17.37 6.87
N LYS A 233 -2.38 -18.44 7.47
CA LYS A 233 -1.80 -19.78 7.35
C LYS A 233 -1.79 -20.28 5.90
N LYS A 234 -2.82 -19.96 5.11
CA LYS A 234 -2.85 -20.32 3.69
C LYS A 234 -1.75 -19.64 2.88
N VAL A 235 -1.43 -18.39 3.20
CA VAL A 235 -0.30 -17.69 2.60
C VAL A 235 1.03 -18.39 2.94
N LEU A 236 1.18 -18.86 4.19
CA LEU A 236 2.36 -19.65 4.59
C LEU A 236 2.47 -20.97 3.81
N ASP A 237 1.34 -21.65 3.53
CA ASP A 237 1.31 -22.89 2.73
C ASP A 237 1.85 -22.69 1.29
N GLN A 238 1.85 -21.47 0.81
CA GLN A 238 2.36 -21.08 -0.50
C GLN A 238 3.78 -20.48 -0.44
N ASN A 239 4.52 -20.69 0.65
CA ASN A 239 5.81 -20.05 0.92
C ASN A 239 5.74 -18.52 0.98
N GLY A 240 4.58 -17.96 1.29
CA GLY A 240 4.34 -16.53 1.37
C GLY A 240 4.78 -15.90 2.69
N PHE A 241 4.79 -14.58 2.71
CA PHE A 241 5.08 -13.78 3.90
C PHE A 241 3.81 -13.07 4.38
N ALA A 242 3.27 -13.49 5.52
CA ALA A 242 2.12 -12.87 6.19
C ALA A 242 2.58 -11.94 7.32
N LEU A 243 2.13 -10.67 7.30
CA LEU A 243 2.30 -9.72 8.39
C LEU A 243 0.96 -9.55 9.12
N VAL A 244 0.93 -9.86 10.41
CA VAL A 244 -0.25 -9.69 11.27
C VAL A 244 0.00 -8.57 12.28
N ILE A 245 -0.77 -7.51 12.17
CA ILE A 245 -0.83 -6.42 13.14
C ILE A 245 -2.04 -6.66 14.02
N THR A 246 -1.81 -6.84 15.31
CA THR A 246 -2.90 -7.03 16.28
C THR A 246 -2.97 -5.85 17.25
N LEU A 247 -4.19 -5.38 17.47
CA LEU A 247 -4.49 -4.29 18.40
C LEU A 247 -5.27 -4.79 19.63
N GLU A 248 -5.85 -5.99 19.51
CA GLU A 248 -6.64 -6.62 20.57
C GLU A 248 -5.85 -7.72 21.28
N LEU A 249 -5.42 -8.74 20.54
CA LEU A 249 -4.81 -9.92 21.08
C LEU A 249 -3.29 -9.76 21.27
N SER A 250 -2.73 -10.46 22.27
CA SER A 250 -1.28 -10.50 22.43
C SER A 250 -0.61 -11.33 21.33
N GLU A 251 0.65 -11.01 21.02
CA GLU A 251 1.48 -11.82 20.11
C GLU A 251 1.50 -13.30 20.50
N LYS A 252 1.57 -13.57 21.82
CA LYS A 252 1.54 -14.93 22.36
C LYS A 252 0.23 -15.68 22.09
N MET A 253 -0.93 -14.98 22.09
CA MET A 253 -2.21 -15.58 21.73
C MET A 253 -2.25 -15.96 20.26
N TYR A 254 -1.75 -15.11 19.38
CA TYR A 254 -1.61 -15.44 17.97
C TYR A 254 -0.65 -16.62 17.74
N GLN A 255 0.50 -16.64 18.44
CA GLN A 255 1.45 -17.76 18.37
C GLN A 255 0.79 -19.08 18.79
N ARG A 256 -0.03 -19.09 19.86
CA ARG A 256 -0.80 -20.29 20.25
C ARG A 256 -1.76 -20.74 19.15
N ARG A 257 -2.50 -19.82 18.54
CA ARG A 257 -3.43 -20.12 17.43
C ARG A 257 -2.71 -20.75 16.25
N PHE A 258 -1.63 -20.12 15.78
CA PHE A 258 -0.82 -20.68 14.69
C PHE A 258 -0.19 -22.01 15.05
N SER A 259 0.25 -22.20 16.32
CA SER A 259 0.79 -23.48 16.77
C SER A 259 -0.27 -24.60 16.71
N ALA A 260 -1.48 -24.35 17.18
CA ALA A 260 -2.58 -25.31 17.09
C ALA A 260 -2.93 -25.61 15.62
N HIS A 261 -3.11 -24.58 14.82
CA HIS A 261 -3.49 -24.68 13.42
C HIS A 261 -2.44 -25.44 12.56
N ILE A 262 -1.14 -25.16 12.75
CA ILE A 262 -0.07 -25.81 11.99
C ILE A 262 0.18 -27.24 12.46
N SER A 263 0.16 -27.47 13.78
CA SER A 263 0.41 -28.80 14.34
C SER A 263 -0.81 -29.74 14.27
N GLY A 264 -2.03 -29.18 14.11
CA GLY A 264 -3.27 -29.94 14.23
C GLY A 264 -3.53 -30.45 15.65
N ASN A 265 -2.90 -29.88 16.67
CA ASN A 265 -3.10 -30.24 18.07
C ASN A 265 -4.10 -29.28 18.73
N ASN A 266 -4.87 -29.79 19.69
CA ASN A 266 -5.80 -28.97 20.45
C ASN A 266 -5.09 -27.82 21.15
N ILE A 267 -5.61 -26.60 20.97
CA ILE A 267 -5.02 -25.36 21.49
C ILE A 267 -4.85 -25.35 23.00
N ASP A 268 -5.75 -26.01 23.73
CA ASP A 268 -5.72 -26.07 25.19
C ASP A 268 -4.67 -27.05 25.70
N ASN A 269 -4.34 -28.06 24.90
CA ASN A 269 -3.39 -29.12 25.23
C ASN A 269 -1.96 -28.87 24.66
N LEU A 270 -1.68 -27.69 24.07
CA LEU A 270 -0.37 -27.41 23.49
C LEU A 270 0.81 -27.51 24.47
N ARG A 271 0.54 -27.35 25.78
CA ARG A 271 1.56 -27.53 26.80
C ARG A 271 1.98 -29.01 26.92
N ASP A 272 0.99 -29.90 26.95
CA ASP A 272 1.19 -31.34 27.12
C ASP A 272 1.69 -31.99 25.81
N THR A 273 1.27 -31.47 24.66
CA THR A 273 1.70 -31.92 23.33
C THR A 273 2.92 -31.15 22.80
N ARG A 274 3.67 -30.44 23.65
CA ARG A 274 4.74 -29.52 23.26
C ARG A 274 5.75 -30.14 22.28
N LYS A 275 6.27 -31.34 22.57
CA LYS A 275 7.28 -31.97 21.70
C LYS A 275 6.71 -32.36 20.34
N ASP A 276 5.50 -32.89 20.31
CA ASP A 276 4.79 -33.27 19.10
C ASP A 276 4.47 -32.01 18.26
N SER A 277 3.90 -30.99 18.88
CA SER A 277 3.60 -29.72 18.22
C SER A 277 4.86 -29.09 17.63
N GLN A 278 5.96 -29.05 18.37
CA GLN A 278 7.23 -28.50 17.89
C GLN A 278 7.75 -29.29 16.67
N SER A 279 7.76 -30.62 16.74
CA SER A 279 8.21 -31.49 15.64
C SER A 279 7.36 -31.28 14.38
N LYS A 280 6.04 -31.19 14.52
CA LYS A 280 5.12 -30.94 13.40
C LYS A 280 5.34 -29.55 12.78
N ILE A 281 5.57 -28.52 13.58
CA ILE A 281 5.85 -27.16 13.11
C ILE A 281 7.21 -27.11 12.39
N GLU A 282 8.24 -27.74 12.92
CA GLU A 282 9.56 -27.84 12.27
C GLU A 282 9.46 -28.60 10.93
N LYS A 283 8.70 -29.70 10.88
CA LYS A 283 8.42 -30.43 9.64
C LYS A 283 7.67 -29.54 8.66
N TYR A 284 6.64 -28.81 9.10
CA TYR A 284 5.91 -27.87 8.27
C TYR A 284 6.85 -26.81 7.67
N PHE A 285 7.71 -26.21 8.49
CA PHE A 285 8.67 -25.21 8.03
C PHE A 285 9.69 -25.80 7.02
N SER A 286 10.11 -27.04 7.21
CA SER A 286 11.00 -27.71 6.26
C SER A 286 10.35 -27.94 4.89
N GLN A 287 9.03 -28.09 4.84
CA GLN A 287 8.23 -28.22 3.60
C GLN A 287 7.93 -26.86 2.96
N HIS A 288 7.93 -25.78 3.75
CA HIS A 288 7.63 -24.41 3.31
C HIS A 288 8.75 -23.44 3.74
N PRO A 289 9.97 -23.60 3.22
CA PRO A 289 11.14 -22.86 3.71
C PRO A 289 11.09 -21.35 3.39
N GLY A 290 10.28 -20.95 2.41
CA GLY A 290 10.04 -19.55 2.06
C GLY A 290 8.98 -18.85 2.90
N SER A 291 8.25 -19.61 3.76
CA SER A 291 7.18 -19.06 4.59
C SER A 291 7.72 -18.14 5.66
N LYS A 292 7.07 -17.00 5.84
CA LYS A 292 7.38 -16.05 6.90
C LYS A 292 6.11 -15.52 7.55
N LEU A 293 6.10 -15.52 8.88
CA LEU A 293 5.04 -14.94 9.68
C LEU A 293 5.64 -13.94 10.67
N VAL A 294 5.17 -12.71 10.59
CA VAL A 294 5.48 -11.69 11.61
C VAL A 294 4.17 -11.29 12.26
N VAL A 295 4.10 -11.42 13.59
CA VAL A 295 2.98 -10.92 14.39
C VAL A 295 3.49 -9.78 15.25
N LYS A 296 2.87 -8.61 15.14
CA LYS A 296 3.23 -7.43 15.90
C LYS A 296 2.01 -6.85 16.61
N ARG A 297 2.10 -6.70 17.93
CA ARG A 297 1.09 -6.03 18.72
C ARG A 297 1.39 -4.55 18.88
N PHE A 298 0.35 -3.74 18.72
CA PHE A 298 0.31 -2.36 19.19
C PHE A 298 -0.83 -2.19 20.18
N PRO A 299 -0.73 -1.30 21.18
CA PRO A 299 -1.85 -1.02 22.06
C PRO A 299 -3.04 -0.42 21.29
N GLU A 300 -4.23 -0.64 21.81
CA GLU A 300 -5.45 -0.03 21.27
C GLU A 300 -5.34 1.49 21.22
N ASN A 301 -5.87 2.11 20.18
CA ASN A 301 -5.88 3.57 19.99
C ASN A 301 -4.50 4.23 20.10
N SER A 302 -3.41 3.51 19.84
CA SER A 302 -2.02 4.02 19.91
C SER A 302 -1.37 4.21 18.56
N ILE A 303 -1.90 3.60 17.50
CA ILE A 303 -1.28 3.59 16.18
C ILE A 303 -2.22 4.20 15.12
N THR A 304 -1.65 5.07 14.30
CA THR A 304 -2.27 5.55 13.06
C THR A 304 -1.77 4.73 11.87
N THR A 305 -2.44 4.85 10.73
CA THR A 305 -1.96 4.25 9.48
C THR A 305 -0.59 4.79 9.06
N MET A 306 -0.25 6.04 9.39
CA MET A 306 1.10 6.58 9.16
C MET A 306 2.17 5.88 10.02
N ASN A 307 1.86 5.57 11.28
CA ASN A 307 2.79 4.81 12.12
C ASN A 307 2.96 3.37 11.61
N LEU A 308 1.86 2.77 11.12
CA LEU A 308 1.89 1.44 10.52
C LEU A 308 2.73 1.43 9.24
N ASP A 309 2.58 2.43 8.41
CA ASP A 309 3.36 2.65 7.20
C ASP A 309 4.88 2.69 7.50
N ASN A 310 5.30 3.54 8.43
CA ASN A 310 6.69 3.64 8.88
C ASN A 310 7.21 2.30 9.46
N TYR A 311 6.36 1.57 10.18
CA TYR A 311 6.73 0.26 10.71
C TYR A 311 6.95 -0.75 9.60
N ILE A 312 6.10 -0.80 8.58
CA ILE A 312 6.22 -1.71 7.45
C ILE A 312 7.48 -1.38 6.63
N ASP A 313 7.75 -0.11 6.35
CA ASP A 313 8.98 0.33 5.68
C ASP A 313 10.23 -0.12 6.43
N LYS A 314 10.25 0.03 7.77
CA LYS A 314 11.34 -0.46 8.62
C LYS A 314 11.46 -1.98 8.59
N LEU A 315 10.33 -2.68 8.63
CA LEU A 315 10.27 -4.15 8.58
C LEU A 315 10.87 -4.66 7.26
N ILE A 316 10.45 -4.08 6.13
CA ILE A 316 10.96 -4.43 4.80
C ILE A 316 12.48 -4.22 4.72
N LYS A 317 12.99 -3.07 5.19
CA LYS A 317 14.42 -2.79 5.23
C LYS A 317 15.20 -3.78 6.09
N THR A 318 14.61 -4.22 7.20
CA THR A 318 15.27 -5.15 8.14
C THR A 318 15.26 -6.60 7.62
N ILE A 319 14.18 -7.01 6.97
CA ILE A 319 13.98 -8.40 6.50
C ILE A 319 14.49 -8.58 5.07
N GLY A 320 14.54 -7.51 4.25
CA GLY A 320 14.88 -7.59 2.83
C GLY A 320 13.75 -8.16 1.95
N ARG A 321 12.51 -8.28 2.49
CA ARG A 321 11.34 -8.82 1.77
C ARG A 321 10.08 -8.07 2.18
N THR A 322 9.25 -7.73 1.19
CA THR A 322 7.92 -7.15 1.41
C THR A 322 6.93 -8.25 1.81
N PRO A 323 6.04 -8.02 2.80
CA PRO A 323 4.93 -8.95 3.07
C PRO A 323 4.07 -9.14 1.82
N ASP A 324 3.61 -10.36 1.57
CA ASP A 324 2.69 -10.65 0.46
C ASP A 324 1.26 -10.24 0.80
N ILE A 325 0.93 -10.20 2.10
CA ILE A 325 -0.37 -9.78 2.62
C ILE A 325 -0.19 -9.15 4.01
N ILE A 326 -1.04 -8.16 4.31
CA ILE A 326 -1.03 -7.44 5.59
C ILE A 326 -2.39 -7.64 6.27
N PHE A 327 -2.38 -8.17 7.49
CA PHE A 327 -3.56 -8.33 8.34
C PHE A 327 -3.57 -7.27 9.44
N VAL A 328 -4.74 -6.69 9.69
CA VAL A 328 -4.98 -5.75 10.79
C VAL A 328 -6.15 -6.22 11.64
N ASP A 329 -5.89 -6.61 12.87
CA ASP A 329 -6.89 -7.16 13.80
C ASP A 329 -7.08 -6.20 14.99
N TYR A 330 -8.09 -5.31 14.96
CA TYR A 330 -9.03 -4.95 13.93
C TYR A 330 -9.13 -3.42 13.77
N LEU A 331 -9.68 -2.96 12.68
CA LEU A 331 -9.57 -1.55 12.23
C LEU A 331 -10.17 -0.52 13.18
N ASN A 332 -11.25 -0.84 13.94
CA ASN A 332 -11.88 0.10 14.86
C ASN A 332 -10.97 0.54 16.02
N LEU A 333 -9.91 -0.22 16.30
CA LEU A 333 -8.92 0.08 17.35
C LEU A 333 -7.76 0.95 16.84
N MET A 334 -7.74 1.29 15.55
CA MET A 334 -6.77 2.21 14.96
C MET A 334 -7.23 3.66 15.06
N LEU A 335 -6.26 4.55 14.94
CA LEU A 335 -6.51 5.99 14.79
C LEU A 335 -6.38 6.38 13.32
N PRO A 336 -7.22 7.28 12.78
CA PRO A 336 -7.04 7.83 11.45
C PRO A 336 -5.76 8.67 11.38
N LYS A 337 -5.18 8.80 10.18
CA LYS A 337 -3.99 9.60 9.91
C LYS A 337 -4.18 11.06 10.34
N ASN A 338 -5.32 11.62 9.99
CA ASN A 338 -5.69 13.00 10.33
C ASN A 338 -6.73 12.98 11.45
N LYS A 339 -6.36 13.49 12.62
CA LYS A 339 -7.32 13.64 13.74
C LYS A 339 -8.21 14.86 13.48
N THR A 340 -9.49 14.62 13.21
CA THR A 340 -10.50 15.67 13.24
C THR A 340 -11.14 15.69 14.63
N TYR A 341 -11.06 16.80 15.34
CA TYR A 341 -11.43 16.92 16.75
C TYR A 341 -12.92 16.60 17.04
N ASN A 342 -13.79 16.66 16.03
CA ASN A 342 -15.24 16.43 16.16
C ASN A 342 -15.74 15.24 15.33
N SER A 343 -14.87 14.33 14.89
CA SER A 343 -15.31 13.18 14.10
C SER A 343 -16.07 12.17 14.97
N THR A 344 -17.20 11.72 14.48
CA THR A 344 -17.96 10.60 15.05
C THR A 344 -17.16 9.30 14.93
N MET A 345 -17.49 8.29 15.73
CA MET A 345 -16.87 6.96 15.62
C MET A 345 -17.02 6.39 14.19
N TYR A 346 -18.17 6.65 13.57
CA TYR A 346 -18.47 6.31 12.18
C TYR A 346 -17.47 6.89 11.17
N GLU A 347 -17.22 8.20 11.25
CA GLU A 347 -16.27 8.89 10.36
C GLU A 347 -14.85 8.37 10.56
N ARG A 348 -14.44 8.14 11.82
CA ARG A 348 -13.12 7.60 12.16
C ARG A 348 -12.88 6.22 11.53
N VAL A 349 -13.85 5.33 11.63
CA VAL A 349 -13.76 3.97 11.07
C VAL A 349 -13.67 4.02 9.52
N GLY A 350 -14.46 4.90 8.89
CA GLY A 350 -14.39 5.15 7.45
C GLY A 350 -13.06 5.74 7.02
N ASP A 351 -12.47 6.66 7.81
CA ASP A 351 -11.16 7.25 7.54
C ASP A 351 -10.05 6.19 7.64
N VAL A 352 -10.06 5.37 8.69
CA VAL A 352 -9.11 4.27 8.84
C VAL A 352 -9.20 3.28 7.67
N ALA A 353 -10.41 2.95 7.21
CA ALA A 353 -10.59 2.08 6.06
C ALA A 353 -9.99 2.69 4.77
N ARG A 354 -10.21 4.00 4.54
CA ARG A 354 -9.57 4.72 3.41
C ARG A 354 -8.05 4.73 3.51
N ASP A 355 -7.53 4.98 4.70
CA ASP A 355 -6.10 4.98 4.97
C ASP A 355 -5.48 3.58 4.75
N LEU A 356 -6.15 2.50 5.20
CA LEU A 356 -5.69 1.12 4.99
C LEU A 356 -5.72 0.74 3.51
N ARG A 357 -6.71 1.21 2.75
CA ARG A 357 -6.73 1.00 1.30
C ARG A 357 -5.60 1.76 0.59
N ALA A 358 -5.32 3.00 1.00
CA ALA A 358 -4.19 3.76 0.50
C ALA A 358 -2.84 3.08 0.84
N LEU A 359 -2.73 2.45 2.01
CA LEU A 359 -1.58 1.65 2.40
C LEU A 359 -1.42 0.41 1.51
N SER A 360 -2.52 -0.27 1.18
CA SER A 360 -2.52 -1.39 0.22
C SER A 360 -1.97 -0.96 -1.15
N ALA A 361 -2.45 0.16 -1.68
CA ALA A 361 -1.97 0.71 -2.95
C ALA A 361 -0.47 1.10 -2.89
N LYS A 362 -0.02 1.73 -1.79
CA LYS A 362 1.39 2.13 -1.61
C LYS A 362 2.34 0.94 -1.66
N PHE A 363 2.04 -0.11 -0.92
CA PHE A 363 2.91 -1.31 -0.85
C PHE A 363 2.64 -2.31 -1.97
N LYS A 364 1.62 -2.06 -2.80
CA LYS A 364 1.12 -3.00 -3.82
C LYS A 364 0.87 -4.39 -3.20
N ARG A 365 0.19 -4.43 -2.05
CA ARG A 365 -0.13 -5.65 -1.29
C ARG A 365 -1.51 -5.54 -0.68
N PRO A 366 -2.34 -6.60 -0.74
CA PRO A 366 -3.66 -6.57 -0.14
C PRO A 366 -3.61 -6.41 1.37
N VAL A 367 -4.60 -5.68 1.88
CA VAL A 367 -4.85 -5.54 3.32
C VAL A 367 -6.15 -6.28 3.68
N VAL A 368 -6.07 -7.12 4.68
CA VAL A 368 -7.22 -7.84 5.22
C VAL A 368 -7.45 -7.40 6.66
N THR A 369 -8.66 -6.99 6.97
CA THR A 369 -9.00 -6.52 8.31
C THR A 369 -10.37 -7.00 8.76
N ALA A 370 -10.72 -6.69 9.98
CA ALA A 370 -12.03 -6.98 10.54
C ALA A 370 -12.67 -5.73 11.14
N THR A 371 -13.98 -5.74 11.30
CA THR A 371 -14.78 -4.75 12.03
C THR A 371 -15.88 -5.41 12.83
N GLN A 372 -16.37 -4.72 13.85
CA GLN A 372 -17.53 -5.18 14.62
C GLN A 372 -18.82 -4.62 14.02
N VAL A 373 -19.89 -5.41 14.05
CA VAL A 373 -21.26 -4.93 13.78
C VAL A 373 -21.80 -4.21 15.02
N ASN A 374 -22.73 -3.27 14.81
CA ASN A 374 -23.41 -2.59 15.92
C ASN A 374 -24.44 -3.52 16.62
N THR A 375 -24.98 -3.06 17.76
CA THR A 375 -25.94 -3.81 18.58
C THR A 375 -27.23 -4.21 17.84
N GLU A 376 -27.67 -3.42 16.84
CA GLU A 376 -28.83 -3.77 16.01
C GLU A 376 -28.54 -4.98 15.11
N GLY A 377 -27.28 -5.14 14.68
CA GLY A 377 -26.83 -6.34 13.93
C GLY A 377 -26.67 -7.59 14.80
N TYR A 378 -26.73 -7.49 16.14
CA TYR A 378 -26.58 -8.65 17.03
C TYR A 378 -27.79 -9.58 17.01
N ASN A 379 -28.97 -9.08 16.65
CA ASN A 379 -30.20 -9.85 16.68
C ASN A 379 -30.66 -10.34 15.29
N THR A 380 -29.84 -10.16 14.26
CA THR A 380 -30.21 -10.57 12.91
C THR A 380 -29.21 -11.56 12.35
N SER A 381 -29.69 -12.76 12.02
CA SER A 381 -28.96 -13.77 11.24
C SER A 381 -28.63 -13.30 9.83
N ASN A 382 -29.30 -12.25 9.37
CA ASN A 382 -29.14 -11.67 8.05
C ASN A 382 -28.47 -10.30 8.14
N ILE A 383 -27.18 -10.28 8.46
CA ILE A 383 -26.39 -9.06 8.48
C ILE A 383 -26.37 -8.42 7.09
N GLY A 384 -26.83 -7.16 7.00
CA GLY A 384 -26.74 -6.34 5.80
C GLY A 384 -25.80 -5.17 6.00
N LEU A 385 -25.51 -4.41 4.94
CA LEU A 385 -24.70 -3.17 5.03
C LEU A 385 -25.39 -2.08 5.86
N GLU A 386 -26.70 -2.17 6.02
CA GLU A 386 -27.53 -1.28 6.86
C GLU A 386 -27.38 -1.54 8.36
N ASN A 387 -27.03 -2.77 8.76
CA ASN A 387 -26.92 -3.19 10.17
C ASN A 387 -25.65 -2.68 10.87
N THR A 388 -24.91 -1.83 10.22
CA THR A 388 -23.71 -1.23 10.77
C THR A 388 -23.79 0.26 10.55
N SER A 389 -24.04 1.02 11.60
CA SER A 389 -23.94 2.49 11.56
C SER A 389 -22.56 2.96 11.08
N GLU A 390 -21.53 2.12 11.24
CA GLU A 390 -20.15 2.34 10.84
C GLU A 390 -19.82 1.84 9.41
N SER A 391 -20.70 1.08 8.75
CA SER A 391 -20.35 0.31 7.56
C SER A 391 -20.53 1.01 6.23
N LYS A 392 -21.28 2.11 6.13
CA LYS A 392 -21.38 2.82 4.86
C LYS A 392 -20.01 3.30 4.37
N GLY A 393 -19.17 3.83 5.26
CA GLY A 393 -17.80 4.24 4.96
C GLY A 393 -16.92 3.06 4.52
N ILE A 394 -17.02 1.94 5.23
CA ILE A 394 -16.31 0.68 4.90
C ILE A 394 -16.81 0.12 3.57
N ALA A 395 -18.15 0.03 3.39
CA ALA A 395 -18.75 -0.53 2.18
C ALA A 395 -18.39 0.27 0.92
N HIS A 396 -18.24 1.59 1.03
CA HIS A 396 -17.76 2.41 -0.09
C HIS A 396 -16.28 2.16 -0.41
N THR A 397 -15.46 1.95 0.61
CA THR A 397 -13.99 1.90 0.49
C THR A 397 -13.47 0.49 0.18
N ALA A 398 -13.95 -0.53 0.90
CA ALA A 398 -13.49 -1.91 0.74
C ALA A 398 -13.84 -2.51 -0.63
N ASP A 399 -13.02 -3.41 -1.12
CA ASP A 399 -13.24 -4.15 -2.36
C ASP A 399 -14.06 -5.40 -2.13
N VAL A 400 -13.84 -6.05 -0.98
CA VAL A 400 -14.62 -7.20 -0.53
C VAL A 400 -15.06 -6.99 0.91
N VAL A 401 -16.34 -7.23 1.19
CA VAL A 401 -16.91 -7.21 2.54
C VAL A 401 -17.67 -8.52 2.76
N ILE A 402 -17.23 -9.27 3.77
CA ILE A 402 -17.83 -10.56 4.14
C ILE A 402 -18.37 -10.46 5.56
N ALA A 403 -19.68 -10.64 5.72
CA ALA A 403 -20.31 -10.75 7.02
C ALA A 403 -20.25 -12.19 7.52
N LEU A 404 -19.77 -12.37 8.75
CA LEU A 404 -19.82 -13.64 9.46
C LEU A 404 -20.98 -13.62 10.45
N SER A 405 -21.80 -14.67 10.43
CA SER A 405 -22.92 -14.86 11.35
C SER A 405 -23.01 -16.31 11.81
N GLN A 406 -23.63 -16.53 12.95
CA GLN A 406 -23.83 -17.83 13.54
C GLN A 406 -25.12 -17.80 14.33
N GLU A 407 -26.00 -18.78 14.11
CA GLU A 407 -27.22 -19.02 14.88
C GLU A 407 -26.94 -20.10 15.92
N GLU A 408 -27.86 -20.35 16.85
CA GLU A 408 -27.70 -21.39 17.88
C GLU A 408 -27.47 -22.79 17.24
N ASP A 409 -28.23 -23.11 16.21
CA ASP A 409 -28.11 -24.38 15.46
C ASP A 409 -26.75 -24.49 14.74
N ASP A 410 -26.18 -23.35 14.30
CA ASP A 410 -24.86 -23.33 13.66
C ASP A 410 -23.76 -23.58 14.70
N ILE A 411 -23.93 -23.09 15.94
CA ILE A 411 -22.96 -23.30 17.03
C ILE A 411 -22.89 -24.80 17.35
N GLU A 412 -24.04 -25.45 17.50
CA GLU A 412 -24.13 -26.90 17.76
C GLU A 412 -23.55 -27.72 16.61
N ALA A 413 -23.76 -27.28 15.38
CA ALA A 413 -23.23 -27.92 14.17
C ALA A 413 -21.75 -27.60 13.90
N GLY A 414 -21.09 -26.76 14.69
CA GLY A 414 -19.70 -26.32 14.42
C GLY A 414 -19.57 -25.52 13.11
N CYS A 415 -20.55 -24.68 12.81
CA CYS A 415 -20.63 -23.95 11.55
C CYS A 415 -20.55 -22.44 11.75
N ILE A 416 -20.17 -21.74 10.68
CA ILE A 416 -20.22 -20.29 10.58
C ILE A 416 -20.70 -19.91 9.18
N ASN A 417 -21.58 -18.93 9.07
CA ASN A 417 -22.07 -18.43 7.80
C ASN A 417 -21.26 -17.23 7.35
N ALA A 418 -20.78 -17.25 6.10
CA ALA A 418 -20.05 -16.18 5.46
C ALA A 418 -20.89 -15.61 4.29
N LYS A 419 -21.35 -14.37 4.42
CA LYS A 419 -22.17 -13.70 3.40
C LYS A 419 -21.37 -12.56 2.75
N PHE A 420 -21.24 -12.62 1.44
CA PHE A 420 -20.60 -11.53 0.68
C PHE A 420 -21.56 -10.35 0.56
N LEU A 421 -21.29 -9.28 1.30
CA LEU A 421 -22.06 -8.04 1.22
C LEU A 421 -21.59 -7.15 0.06
N LYS A 422 -20.31 -7.22 -0.25
CA LYS A 422 -19.67 -6.58 -1.40
C LYS A 422 -18.57 -7.48 -1.94
N ASN A 423 -18.49 -7.61 -3.25
CA ASN A 423 -17.45 -8.39 -3.92
C ASN A 423 -17.15 -7.78 -5.29
N ARG A 424 -15.98 -7.15 -5.44
CA ARG A 424 -15.53 -6.63 -6.75
C ARG A 424 -14.98 -7.71 -7.66
N TYR A 425 -14.63 -8.88 -7.13
CA TYR A 425 -14.03 -9.98 -7.88
C TYR A 425 -15.03 -11.03 -8.35
N GLY A 426 -16.30 -10.93 -7.94
CA GLY A 426 -17.32 -11.91 -8.26
C GLY A 426 -18.74 -11.48 -7.86
N LYS A 427 -19.62 -12.46 -7.66
CA LYS A 427 -21.03 -12.21 -7.33
C LYS A 427 -21.21 -11.68 -5.90
N ASN A 428 -22.11 -10.72 -5.73
CA ASN A 428 -22.55 -10.22 -4.42
C ASN A 428 -23.66 -11.12 -3.83
N HIS A 429 -23.89 -10.96 -2.53
CA HIS A 429 -24.97 -11.61 -1.77
C HIS A 429 -24.91 -13.14 -1.72
N ILE A 430 -23.80 -13.76 -2.13
CA ILE A 430 -23.57 -15.19 -1.96
C ILE A 430 -23.37 -15.50 -0.49
N ARG A 431 -24.02 -16.56 -0.01
CA ARG A 431 -23.79 -17.13 1.32
C ARG A 431 -23.04 -18.44 1.18
N ASN A 432 -22.01 -18.60 2.00
CA ASN A 432 -21.27 -19.84 2.12
C ASN A 432 -21.36 -20.32 3.58
N ARG A 433 -21.55 -21.60 3.79
CA ARG A 433 -21.49 -22.23 5.09
C ARG A 433 -20.12 -22.84 5.27
N LEU A 434 -19.46 -22.49 6.36
CA LEU A 434 -18.11 -22.91 6.71
C LEU A 434 -18.16 -23.77 7.95
N SER A 435 -17.27 -24.74 8.04
CA SER A 435 -17.03 -25.50 9.26
C SER A 435 -15.99 -24.82 10.13
N ILE A 436 -16.10 -24.97 11.44
CA ILE A 436 -15.13 -24.50 12.41
C ILE A 436 -14.78 -25.60 13.40
N ASP A 437 -13.52 -25.95 13.47
CA ASP A 437 -12.95 -26.79 14.50
C ASP A 437 -12.38 -25.92 15.62
N TYR A 438 -13.05 -25.90 16.76
CA TYR A 438 -12.64 -25.09 17.91
C TYR A 438 -11.40 -25.64 18.64
N GLU A 439 -11.00 -26.87 18.40
CA GLU A 439 -9.82 -27.47 19.01
C GLU A 439 -8.53 -27.04 18.30
N THR A 440 -8.52 -27.18 16.98
CA THR A 440 -7.36 -26.82 16.14
C THR A 440 -7.45 -25.41 15.55
N LEU A 441 -8.62 -24.79 15.68
CA LEU A 441 -8.94 -23.46 15.17
C LEU A 441 -8.92 -23.37 13.64
N VAL A 442 -9.22 -24.48 12.97
CA VAL A 442 -9.33 -24.55 11.50
C VAL A 442 -10.72 -24.14 11.07
N ILE A 443 -10.79 -23.28 10.06
CA ILE A 443 -12.03 -22.98 9.31
C ILE A 443 -11.84 -23.52 7.89
N ASP A 444 -12.81 -24.33 7.41
CA ASP A 444 -12.79 -24.90 6.06
C ASP A 444 -14.21 -24.95 5.47
N ASP A 445 -14.34 -25.45 4.25
CA ASP A 445 -15.65 -25.70 3.65
C ASP A 445 -16.46 -26.70 4.48
N PHE A 446 -17.75 -26.43 4.64
CA PHE A 446 -18.65 -27.30 5.43
C PHE A 446 -18.69 -28.73 4.90
N ASP A 447 -18.71 -28.90 3.58
CA ASP A 447 -18.83 -30.21 2.93
C ASP A 447 -17.62 -31.15 3.14
N LYS A 448 -16.46 -30.61 3.51
CA LYS A 448 -15.23 -31.40 3.77
C LYS A 448 -15.29 -32.16 5.08
N LEU A 449 -15.93 -31.63 6.11
CA LEU A 449 -16.09 -32.33 7.41
C LEU A 449 -17.08 -33.49 7.33
N VAL A 450 -18.10 -33.38 6.49
CA VAL A 450 -19.08 -34.45 6.30
C VAL A 450 -18.46 -35.67 5.62
N GLN A 451 -17.41 -35.50 4.82
CA GLN A 451 -16.70 -36.63 4.17
C GLN A 451 -15.63 -37.30 5.05
N SER A 452 -15.24 -36.69 6.17
CA SER A 452 -14.24 -37.25 7.09
C SER A 452 -14.82 -37.91 8.35
N GLY A 453 -16.11 -37.80 8.57
CA GLY A 453 -16.82 -38.43 9.68
C GLY A 453 -17.78 -39.48 9.15
N ASP A 454 -17.59 -40.72 9.57
CA ASP A 454 -18.29 -41.97 9.34
C ASP A 454 -19.64 -41.94 8.62
N ASP A 455 -19.76 -42.89 7.68
CA ASP A 455 -20.95 -43.48 7.08
C ASP A 455 -22.14 -43.63 8.06
N THR A 456 -22.96 -42.59 8.22
CA THR A 456 -24.35 -42.78 8.68
C THR A 456 -25.24 -41.62 8.22
N GLY A 457 -26.11 -41.92 7.27
CA GLY A 457 -27.40 -41.26 7.11
C GLY A 457 -27.47 -40.07 6.17
N SER A 458 -27.76 -40.34 4.94
CA SER A 458 -28.23 -39.40 3.93
C SER A 458 -29.43 -38.56 4.41
N VAL A 459 -29.23 -37.24 4.47
CA VAL A 459 -30.33 -36.28 4.26
C VAL A 459 -29.94 -35.38 3.12
N VAL A 460 -30.40 -35.71 1.95
CA VAL A 460 -30.32 -34.84 0.78
C VAL A 460 -31.52 -33.90 0.85
N ASP A 461 -31.31 -32.67 1.33
CA ASP A 461 -32.27 -31.61 1.06
C ASP A 461 -31.95 -30.97 -0.29
N SER A 462 -32.78 -31.31 -1.24
CA SER A 462 -32.78 -30.80 -2.60
C SER A 462 -32.99 -29.30 -2.64
N VAL A 463 -31.94 -28.55 -2.99
CA VAL A 463 -32.09 -27.20 -3.50
C VAL A 463 -32.71 -27.31 -4.90
N LYS A 464 -33.96 -26.88 -5.03
CA LYS A 464 -34.61 -26.71 -6.32
C LYS A 464 -33.83 -25.66 -7.12
N GLU A 465 -33.28 -26.07 -8.24
CA GLU A 465 -32.88 -25.21 -9.32
C GLU A 465 -34.11 -24.52 -9.89
N ASP A 466 -34.28 -23.24 -9.67
CA ASP A 466 -35.19 -22.43 -10.47
C ASP A 466 -34.56 -22.19 -11.85
N GLU A 467 -34.86 -23.11 -12.76
CA GLU A 467 -34.80 -22.85 -14.20
C GLU A 467 -35.90 -21.84 -14.54
N ASN A 468 -35.50 -20.59 -14.81
CA ASN A 468 -36.20 -19.70 -15.75
C ASN A 468 -35.51 -18.30 -15.74
N PHE A 469 -34.58 -18.09 -16.64
CA PHE A 469 -34.34 -16.77 -17.23
C PHE A 469 -33.78 -16.97 -18.64
N GLU A 470 -34.67 -17.31 -19.60
CA GLU A 470 -34.49 -16.91 -20.97
C GLU A 470 -35.00 -15.46 -21.14
N GLY A 471 -34.19 -14.63 -21.74
CA GLY A 471 -34.64 -13.42 -22.41
C GLY A 471 -34.46 -12.14 -21.59
N LEU A 472 -33.40 -11.41 -21.91
CA LEU A 472 -33.45 -10.03 -22.42
C LEU A 472 -32.01 -9.52 -22.66
N PHE A 473 -31.82 -9.02 -23.86
CA PHE A 473 -30.66 -8.42 -24.51
C PHE A 473 -29.76 -7.55 -23.65
#